data_4478d10d26bade38316612db4ee50a19
#
_entry.id   4478d10d26bade38316612db4ee50a19
#
_cell.length_a   1.000
_cell.length_b   1.000
_cell.length_c   1.000
_cell.angle_alpha   90.00
_cell.angle_beta   90.00
_cell.angle_gamma   90.00
#
_symmetry.space_group_name_H-M   'P 1'
#
loop_
_entity.id
_entity.type
_entity.pdbx_description
1 polymer ?
#
loop_
_entity_poly.entity_id
_entity_poly.type
_entity_poly.pdbx_seq_one_letter_code
_entity_poly.pdbx_strand_id
1 'polypeptide(L)'
;MKINYFPILLLVLVSCNKEITNTKLKGPIFGTFYEVTYTAKGNENYQKHLDNIFEAVNQSMSNYKADSDISKVNKHELDVVDSYFVDVFKAAKKIYNQTDGVFDPTIGKLVNAWNFGSEEYKTKLDSIKIDSLMQYVGFEKVRLNNNLLIKSDPKP
;
A
#
# COMPACT_ATOMS: atom_id res chain seq x y z
N MET A 1 19.61 12.38 80.30
CA MET A 1 20.18 12.23 78.94
C MET A 1 19.06 11.74 78.00
N LYS A 2 18.47 12.65 77.21
CA LYS A 2 17.35 12.29 76.30
C LYS A 2 17.93 12.01 74.90
N ILE A 3 17.84 10.76 74.44
CA ILE A 3 18.28 10.34 73.11
C ILE A 3 17.14 10.64 72.15
N ASN A 4 17.34 11.65 71.30
CA ASN A 4 16.42 11.94 70.20
C ASN A 4 16.67 10.97 69.04
N TYR A 5 15.75 10.05 68.84
CA TYR A 5 15.72 9.23 67.60
C TYR A 5 15.13 10.06 66.44
N PHE A 6 15.98 10.51 65.54
CA PHE A 6 15.56 11.12 64.29
C PHE A 6 15.33 9.98 63.25
N PRO A 7 14.10 9.77 62.82
CA PRO A 7 13.84 8.71 61.84
C PRO A 7 14.44 9.13 60.50
N ILE A 8 15.48 8.42 60.03
CA ILE A 8 16.02 8.55 58.70
C ILE A 8 15.00 7.91 57.76
N LEU A 9 14.21 8.75 57.08
CA LEU A 9 13.31 8.33 55.97
C LEU A 9 14.16 8.00 54.74
N LEU A 10 14.42 6.70 54.53
CA LEU A 10 15.13 6.21 53.36
C LEU A 10 14.20 6.28 52.11
N LEU A 11 14.34 7.34 51.33
CA LEU A 11 13.67 7.50 50.05
C LEU A 11 14.29 6.54 49.00
N VAL A 12 13.67 5.39 48.82
CA VAL A 12 14.02 4.47 47.75
C VAL A 12 13.46 5.03 46.41
N LEU A 13 14.32 5.69 45.65
CA LEU A 13 14.01 6.10 44.27
C LEU A 13 14.01 4.85 43.37
N VAL A 14 12.86 4.25 43.16
CA VAL A 14 12.68 3.21 42.15
C VAL A 14 12.69 3.89 40.78
N SER A 15 13.88 3.99 40.18
CA SER A 15 14.04 4.40 38.78
C SER A 15 13.53 3.26 37.89
N CYS A 16 12.30 3.38 37.40
CA CYS A 16 11.78 2.52 36.37
C CYS A 16 12.47 2.84 35.02
N ASN A 17 13.67 2.30 34.80
CA ASN A 17 14.28 2.29 33.48
C ASN A 17 13.52 1.27 32.61
N LYS A 18 12.66 1.76 31.69
CA LYS A 18 12.10 0.90 30.67
C LYS A 18 13.24 0.41 29.80
N GLU A 19 13.46 -0.90 29.78
CA GLU A 19 14.45 -1.51 28.91
C GLU A 19 14.09 -1.26 27.43
N ILE A 20 15.11 -0.95 26.63
CA ILE A 20 15.00 -0.83 25.21
C ILE A 20 15.04 -2.25 24.62
N THR A 21 13.97 -2.71 24.01
CA THR A 21 13.88 -4.05 23.43
C THR A 21 13.63 -3.98 21.93
N ASN A 22 14.21 -4.96 21.21
CA ASN A 22 13.91 -5.16 19.79
C ASN A 22 12.65 -6.02 19.67
N THR A 23 11.63 -5.47 19.05
CA THR A 23 10.38 -6.17 18.74
C THR A 23 10.35 -6.50 17.27
N LYS A 24 9.96 -7.73 16.97
CA LYS A 24 9.81 -8.24 15.59
C LYS A 24 8.36 -8.61 15.34
N LEU A 25 7.76 -8.02 14.32
CA LEU A 25 6.43 -8.33 13.83
C LEU A 25 6.54 -8.97 12.45
N LYS A 26 5.75 -10.01 12.19
CA LYS A 26 5.71 -10.69 10.90
C LYS A 26 4.33 -11.29 10.65
N GLY A 27 3.95 -11.37 9.39
CA GLY A 27 2.68 -11.95 8.98
C GLY A 27 2.48 -11.95 7.47
N PRO A 28 1.39 -12.53 6.98
CA PRO A 28 1.04 -12.48 5.57
C PRO A 28 0.55 -11.09 5.18
N ILE A 29 0.86 -10.65 3.95
CA ILE A 29 0.41 -9.40 3.38
C ILE A 29 0.48 -9.43 1.84
N PHE A 30 -0.56 -8.96 1.14
CA PHE A 30 -0.62 -8.77 -0.32
C PHE A 30 -0.12 -9.99 -1.14
N GLY A 31 -0.50 -11.22 -0.71
CA GLY A 31 -0.06 -12.46 -1.36
C GLY A 31 1.37 -12.88 -1.05
N THR A 32 2.06 -12.19 -0.14
CA THR A 32 3.40 -12.49 0.37
C THR A 32 3.41 -12.34 1.90
N PHE A 33 4.55 -12.01 2.50
CA PHE A 33 4.66 -11.77 3.94
C PHE A 33 5.58 -10.58 4.23
N TYR A 34 5.37 -9.99 5.41
CA TYR A 34 6.20 -8.91 5.93
C TYR A 34 6.97 -9.35 7.16
N GLU A 35 8.08 -8.70 7.40
CA GLU A 35 8.83 -8.74 8.65
C GLU A 35 9.30 -7.32 8.97
N VAL A 36 8.88 -6.79 10.14
CA VAL A 36 9.27 -5.47 10.65
C VAL A 36 9.96 -5.64 11.99
N THR A 37 11.18 -5.12 12.09
CA THR A 37 11.93 -5.07 13.35
C THR A 37 12.07 -3.62 13.79
N TYR A 38 11.70 -3.32 15.01
CA TYR A 38 11.83 -1.98 15.58
C TYR A 38 12.30 -2.04 17.03
N THR A 39 12.87 -0.94 17.48
CA THR A 39 13.32 -0.76 18.85
C THR A 39 12.33 0.13 19.58
N ALA A 40 11.79 -0.37 20.70
CA ALA A 40 10.83 0.37 21.52
C ALA A 40 11.24 0.40 22.98
N LYS A 41 10.79 1.42 23.71
CA LYS A 41 10.93 1.50 25.16
C LYS A 41 9.72 0.82 25.81
N GLY A 42 9.94 -0.29 26.50
CA GLY A 42 8.88 -1.08 27.13
C GLY A 42 8.16 -2.00 26.13
N ASN A 43 6.89 -2.32 26.41
CA ASN A 43 6.10 -3.31 25.64
C ASN A 43 5.24 -2.66 24.57
N GLU A 44 5.75 -1.65 23.86
CA GLU A 44 5.00 -1.03 22.76
C GLU A 44 4.84 -2.02 21.59
N ASN A 45 3.59 -2.27 21.20
CA ASN A 45 3.27 -3.16 20.08
C ASN A 45 2.52 -2.40 18.99
N TYR A 46 3.16 -2.27 17.84
CA TYR A 46 2.60 -1.55 16.67
C TYR A 46 1.87 -2.45 15.68
N GLN A 47 1.55 -3.72 16.03
CA GLN A 47 0.84 -4.65 15.15
C GLN A 47 -0.45 -4.02 14.61
N LYS A 48 -1.30 -3.48 15.50
CA LYS A 48 -2.57 -2.87 15.11
C LYS A 48 -2.40 -1.67 14.16
N HIS A 49 -1.32 -0.89 14.33
CA HIS A 49 -1.03 0.23 13.42
C HIS A 49 -0.65 -0.27 12.03
N LEU A 50 0.17 -1.33 11.95
CA LEU A 50 0.51 -1.96 10.68
C LEU A 50 -0.72 -2.57 10.01
N ASP A 51 -1.55 -3.29 10.76
CA ASP A 51 -2.78 -3.88 10.22
C ASP A 51 -3.73 -2.82 9.63
N ASN A 52 -3.88 -1.69 10.30
CA ASN A 52 -4.68 -0.57 9.79
C ASN A 52 -4.11 0.02 8.50
N ILE A 53 -2.78 0.20 8.41
CA ILE A 53 -2.12 0.69 7.20
C ILE A 53 -2.29 -0.33 6.07
N PHE A 54 -2.08 -1.60 6.34
CA PHE A 54 -2.23 -2.67 5.36
C PHE A 54 -3.64 -2.74 4.81
N GLU A 55 -4.66 -2.66 5.68
CA GLU A 55 -6.05 -2.65 5.23
C GLU A 55 -6.38 -1.40 4.40
N ALA A 56 -5.90 -0.22 4.80
CA ALA A 56 -6.10 1.01 4.04
C ALA A 56 -5.46 0.92 2.64
N VAL A 57 -4.22 0.44 2.55
CA VAL A 57 -3.53 0.24 1.25
C VAL A 57 -4.26 -0.81 0.42
N ASN A 58 -4.70 -1.91 1.04
CA ASN A 58 -5.43 -2.97 0.36
C ASN A 58 -6.77 -2.48 -0.20
N GLN A 59 -7.50 -1.67 0.58
CA GLN A 59 -8.76 -1.06 0.13
C GLN A 59 -8.53 -0.08 -1.03
N SER A 60 -7.45 0.66 -1.02
CA SER A 60 -7.11 1.60 -2.09
C SER A 60 -6.62 0.89 -3.37
N MET A 61 -5.67 -0.04 -3.25
CA MET A 61 -4.81 -0.45 -4.37
C MET A 61 -4.87 -1.93 -4.75
N SER A 62 -5.70 -2.75 -4.10
CA SER A 62 -5.75 -4.19 -4.43
C SER A 62 -6.56 -4.47 -5.70
N ASN A 63 -5.93 -5.00 -6.73
CA ASN A 63 -6.61 -5.54 -7.91
C ASN A 63 -7.37 -6.87 -7.64
N TYR A 64 -7.12 -7.50 -6.49
CA TYR A 64 -7.78 -8.77 -6.09
C TYR A 64 -9.01 -8.55 -5.21
N LYS A 65 -9.23 -7.33 -4.72
CA LYS A 65 -10.39 -6.94 -3.93
C LYS A 65 -11.38 -6.21 -4.84
N ALA A 66 -12.54 -6.84 -5.12
CA ALA A 66 -13.50 -6.36 -6.12
C ALA A 66 -14.07 -4.97 -5.81
N ASP A 67 -14.15 -4.60 -4.52
CA ASP A 67 -14.65 -3.34 -4.00
C ASP A 67 -13.56 -2.32 -3.64
N SER A 68 -12.29 -2.61 -3.96
CA SER A 68 -11.20 -1.64 -3.80
C SER A 68 -11.33 -0.45 -4.76
N ASP A 69 -10.67 0.66 -4.41
CA ASP A 69 -10.74 1.87 -5.24
C ASP A 69 -10.14 1.64 -6.63
N ILE A 70 -8.98 0.96 -6.74
CA ILE A 70 -8.39 0.65 -8.05
C ILE A 70 -9.30 -0.26 -8.89
N SER A 71 -10.00 -1.23 -8.28
CA SER A 71 -10.94 -2.09 -8.99
C SER A 71 -12.14 -1.31 -9.52
N LYS A 72 -12.69 -0.39 -8.73
CA LYS A 72 -13.76 0.53 -9.16
C LYS A 72 -13.28 1.50 -10.23
N VAL A 73 -12.07 2.05 -10.06
CA VAL A 73 -11.43 2.89 -11.09
C VAL A 73 -11.34 2.13 -12.41
N ASN A 74 -10.86 0.89 -12.41
CA ASN A 74 -10.73 0.08 -13.61
C ASN A 74 -12.08 -0.21 -14.30
N LYS A 75 -13.17 -0.26 -13.52
CA LYS A 75 -14.55 -0.44 -14.02
C LYS A 75 -15.27 0.87 -14.37
N HIS A 76 -14.62 2.03 -14.27
CA HIS A 76 -15.22 3.36 -14.42
C HIS A 76 -16.37 3.64 -13.43
N GLU A 77 -16.29 3.07 -12.23
CA GLU A 77 -17.26 3.25 -11.14
C GLU A 77 -16.79 4.28 -10.11
N LEU A 78 -15.51 4.70 -10.18
CA LEU A 78 -14.89 5.66 -9.27
C LEU A 78 -13.89 6.53 -10.03
N ASP A 79 -14.01 7.86 -9.85
CA ASP A 79 -13.07 8.83 -10.42
C ASP A 79 -12.32 9.62 -9.33
N VAL A 80 -12.89 9.73 -8.12
CA VAL A 80 -12.27 10.43 -6.98
C VAL A 80 -11.56 9.40 -6.11
N VAL A 81 -10.24 9.51 -6.02
CA VAL A 81 -9.37 8.53 -5.36
C VAL A 81 -8.80 9.07 -4.04
N ASP A 82 -8.33 8.19 -3.18
CA ASP A 82 -7.74 8.53 -1.89
C ASP A 82 -6.26 8.96 -1.99
N SER A 83 -5.66 9.30 -0.85
CA SER A 83 -4.26 9.75 -0.80
C SER A 83 -3.27 8.63 -1.13
N TYR A 84 -3.53 7.38 -0.79
CA TYR A 84 -2.66 6.25 -1.14
C TYR A 84 -2.58 6.06 -2.65
N PHE A 85 -3.73 6.13 -3.32
CA PHE A 85 -3.79 6.08 -4.78
C PHE A 85 -3.00 7.25 -5.41
N VAL A 86 -3.21 8.48 -4.90
CA VAL A 86 -2.52 9.68 -5.38
C VAL A 86 -1.00 9.53 -5.28
N ASP A 87 -0.50 9.02 -4.15
CA ASP A 87 0.94 8.87 -3.91
C ASP A 87 1.55 7.78 -4.82
N VAL A 88 0.86 6.64 -4.97
CA VAL A 88 1.29 5.57 -5.88
C VAL A 88 1.26 6.06 -7.33
N PHE A 89 0.21 6.77 -7.75
CA PHE A 89 0.10 7.33 -9.10
C PHE A 89 1.26 8.28 -9.41
N LYS A 90 1.60 9.20 -8.48
CA LYS A 90 2.71 10.14 -8.66
C LYS A 90 4.06 9.42 -8.75
N ALA A 91 4.28 8.41 -7.89
CA ALA A 91 5.49 7.61 -7.92
C ALA A 91 5.61 6.83 -9.24
N ALA A 92 4.53 6.19 -9.68
CA ALA A 92 4.46 5.47 -10.94
C ALA A 92 4.72 6.40 -12.14
N LYS A 93 4.13 7.60 -12.15
CA LYS A 93 4.36 8.59 -13.22
C LYS A 93 5.81 9.05 -13.28
N LYS A 94 6.43 9.23 -12.13
CA LYS A 94 7.86 9.57 -12.07
C LYS A 94 8.71 8.47 -12.69
N ILE A 95 8.46 7.20 -12.36
CA ILE A 95 9.21 6.05 -12.90
C ILE A 95 8.94 5.90 -14.41
N TYR A 96 7.68 6.01 -14.85
CA TYR A 96 7.31 6.02 -16.27
C TYR A 96 8.15 7.04 -17.06
N ASN A 97 8.26 8.28 -16.57
CA ASN A 97 9.03 9.32 -17.23
C ASN A 97 10.55 9.04 -17.20
N GLN A 98 11.07 8.46 -16.12
CA GLN A 98 12.50 8.13 -15.98
C GLN A 98 12.92 6.96 -16.86
N THR A 99 11.99 6.11 -17.25
CA THR A 99 12.22 4.91 -18.06
C THR A 99 11.75 5.06 -19.51
N ASP A 100 11.41 6.29 -19.93
CA ASP A 100 10.87 6.58 -21.25
C ASP A 100 9.70 5.65 -21.64
N GLY A 101 8.82 5.35 -20.65
CA GLY A 101 7.64 4.52 -20.84
C GLY A 101 7.88 3.00 -20.79
N VAL A 102 9.12 2.53 -20.56
CA VAL A 102 9.39 1.08 -20.39
C VAL A 102 8.64 0.53 -19.18
N PHE A 103 8.55 1.29 -18.09
CA PHE A 103 7.64 1.00 -17.00
C PHE A 103 6.30 1.71 -17.26
N ASP A 104 5.24 0.96 -17.51
CA ASP A 104 3.88 1.49 -17.66
C ASP A 104 2.88 0.67 -16.81
N PRO A 105 2.28 1.25 -15.76
CA PRO A 105 1.31 0.54 -14.92
C PRO A 105 -0.06 0.37 -15.58
N THR A 106 -0.31 0.95 -16.75
CA THR A 106 -1.61 0.86 -17.45
C THR A 106 -1.79 -0.44 -18.23
N ILE A 107 -0.84 -1.38 -18.14
CA ILE A 107 -0.86 -2.69 -18.83
C ILE A 107 -1.88 -3.70 -18.25
N GLY A 108 -2.77 -3.30 -17.34
CA GLY A 108 -3.65 -4.21 -16.60
C GLY A 108 -4.46 -5.16 -17.50
N LYS A 109 -5.02 -4.68 -18.62
CA LYS A 109 -5.75 -5.54 -19.59
C LYS A 109 -4.84 -6.59 -20.22
N LEU A 110 -3.58 -6.28 -20.51
CA LEU A 110 -2.61 -7.25 -20.99
C LEU A 110 -2.25 -8.28 -19.92
N VAL A 111 -2.01 -7.84 -18.67
CA VAL A 111 -1.71 -8.73 -17.55
C VAL A 111 -2.83 -9.75 -17.35
N ASN A 112 -4.09 -9.31 -17.39
CA ASN A 112 -5.25 -10.20 -17.33
C ASN A 112 -5.30 -11.15 -18.54
N ALA A 113 -5.01 -10.65 -19.76
CA ALA A 113 -5.04 -11.46 -20.98
C ALA A 113 -4.00 -12.60 -20.97
N TRP A 114 -2.89 -12.45 -20.26
CA TRP A 114 -1.91 -13.52 -20.01
C TRP A 114 -2.21 -14.35 -18.74
N ASN A 115 -3.35 -14.12 -18.09
CA ASN A 115 -3.76 -14.79 -16.85
C ASN A 115 -2.79 -14.59 -15.67
N PHE A 116 -2.07 -13.46 -15.63
CA PHE A 116 -1.27 -13.03 -14.49
C PHE A 116 -2.00 -12.03 -13.58
N GLY A 117 -3.17 -11.55 -14.00
CA GLY A 117 -3.99 -10.60 -13.27
C GLY A 117 -5.06 -11.27 -12.39
N SER A 118 -5.99 -10.44 -11.90
CA SER A 118 -7.10 -10.89 -11.04
C SER A 118 -8.29 -11.46 -11.81
N GLU A 119 -8.34 -11.25 -13.14
CA GLU A 119 -9.44 -11.70 -14.00
C GLU A 119 -8.96 -12.81 -14.92
N GLU A 120 -9.74 -13.90 -15.00
CA GLU A 120 -9.45 -15.02 -15.90
C GLU A 120 -9.79 -14.64 -17.35
N TYR A 121 -8.81 -14.81 -18.24
CA TYR A 121 -8.99 -14.58 -19.67
C TYR A 121 -9.08 -15.92 -20.40
N LYS A 122 -10.24 -16.19 -21.01
CA LYS A 122 -10.55 -17.51 -21.63
C LYS A 122 -10.26 -17.57 -23.12
N THR A 123 -9.96 -16.43 -23.74
CA THR A 123 -9.74 -16.37 -25.19
C THR A 123 -8.27 -16.60 -25.51
N LYS A 124 -8.01 -17.37 -26.59
CA LYS A 124 -6.63 -17.54 -27.07
C LYS A 124 -6.08 -16.18 -27.54
N LEU A 125 -4.89 -15.85 -27.08
CA LEU A 125 -4.17 -14.66 -27.50
C LEU A 125 -3.49 -14.90 -28.85
N ASP A 126 -3.73 -13.97 -29.78
CA ASP A 126 -3.00 -13.83 -31.04
C ASP A 126 -2.52 -12.37 -31.19
N SER A 127 -1.76 -12.08 -32.25
CA SER A 127 -1.22 -10.73 -32.48
C SER A 127 -2.32 -9.68 -32.63
N ILE A 128 -3.41 -10.00 -33.29
CA ILE A 128 -4.54 -9.07 -33.51
C ILE A 128 -5.17 -8.69 -32.17
N LYS A 129 -5.35 -9.67 -31.28
CA LYS A 129 -5.91 -9.42 -29.95
C LYS A 129 -4.95 -8.62 -29.08
N ILE A 130 -3.66 -8.90 -29.14
CA ILE A 130 -2.63 -8.12 -28.43
C ILE A 130 -2.65 -6.66 -28.92
N ASP A 131 -2.64 -6.42 -30.24
CA ASP A 131 -2.70 -5.07 -30.81
C ASP A 131 -3.97 -4.33 -30.38
N SER A 132 -5.11 -5.01 -30.31
CA SER A 132 -6.35 -4.46 -29.79
C SER A 132 -6.26 -4.05 -28.31
N LEU A 133 -5.59 -4.86 -27.48
CA LEU A 133 -5.39 -4.55 -26.06
C LEU A 133 -4.37 -3.44 -25.84
N MET A 134 -3.35 -3.34 -26.69
CA MET A 134 -2.35 -2.27 -26.65
C MET A 134 -2.94 -0.87 -26.82
N GLN A 135 -4.10 -0.74 -27.45
CA GLN A 135 -4.80 0.54 -27.59
C GLN A 135 -5.21 1.15 -26.24
N TYR A 136 -5.32 0.34 -25.17
CA TYR A 136 -5.65 0.78 -23.83
C TYR A 136 -4.41 1.06 -22.96
N VAL A 137 -3.22 0.73 -23.45
CA VAL A 137 -1.97 0.98 -22.74
C VAL A 137 -1.47 2.40 -23.06
N GLY A 138 -0.97 3.08 -22.05
CA GLY A 138 -0.36 4.41 -22.17
C GLY A 138 -0.69 5.29 -20.99
N PHE A 139 0.33 5.62 -20.19
CA PHE A 139 0.15 6.45 -19.00
C PHE A 139 -0.17 7.93 -19.35
N GLU A 140 0.01 8.36 -20.59
CA GLU A 140 -0.44 9.65 -21.12
C GLU A 140 -1.97 9.75 -21.22
N LYS A 141 -2.67 8.61 -21.27
CA LYS A 141 -4.14 8.52 -21.32
C LYS A 141 -4.80 8.74 -19.96
N VAL A 142 -4.01 8.78 -18.89
CA VAL A 142 -4.51 8.93 -17.53
C VAL A 142 -3.88 10.16 -16.88
N ARG A 143 -4.70 11.04 -16.32
CA ARG A 143 -4.28 12.24 -15.61
C ARG A 143 -4.91 12.33 -14.26
N LEU A 144 -4.17 12.86 -13.29
CA LEU A 144 -4.65 13.13 -11.96
C LEU A 144 -4.68 14.64 -11.74
N ASN A 145 -5.85 15.18 -11.42
CA ASN A 145 -6.05 16.57 -11.02
C ASN A 145 -6.47 16.58 -9.54
N ASN A 146 -5.53 16.90 -8.64
CA ASN A 146 -5.64 16.66 -7.21
C ASN A 146 -5.91 15.16 -6.93
N ASN A 147 -7.16 14.80 -6.60
CA ASN A 147 -7.62 13.43 -6.39
C ASN A 147 -8.67 12.97 -7.42
N LEU A 148 -8.93 13.78 -8.44
CA LEU A 148 -9.79 13.42 -9.56
C LEU A 148 -8.97 12.75 -10.67
N LEU A 149 -9.23 11.48 -10.92
CA LEU A 149 -8.63 10.72 -12.00
C LEU A 149 -9.41 10.93 -13.29
N ILE A 150 -8.72 11.36 -14.33
CA ILE A 150 -9.29 11.62 -15.65
C ILE A 150 -8.68 10.63 -16.63
N LYS A 151 -9.51 9.83 -17.27
CA LYS A 151 -9.13 8.89 -18.32
C LYS A 151 -9.59 9.41 -19.67
N SER A 152 -8.74 9.28 -20.68
CA SER A 152 -9.08 9.60 -22.08
C SER A 152 -9.49 8.36 -22.89
N ASP A 153 -9.51 7.17 -22.25
CA ASP A 153 -9.95 5.96 -22.93
C ASP A 153 -11.44 5.96 -23.22
N PRO A 154 -11.86 5.42 -24.36
CA PRO A 154 -13.26 5.08 -24.57
C PRO A 154 -13.69 4.07 -23.49
N LYS A 155 -14.92 4.22 -22.98
CA LYS A 155 -15.51 3.18 -22.11
C LYS A 155 -15.44 1.83 -22.82
N PRO A 156 -15.15 0.75 -22.08
CA PRO A 156 -15.12 -0.59 -22.67
C PRO A 156 -16.44 -0.97 -23.29
#